data_c3f91df667fe6cb53de204c6c30dae03
#
_entry.id   c3f91df667fe6cb53de204c6c30dae03
#
_cell.length_a   1.000
_cell.length_b   1.000
_cell.length_c   1.000
_cell.angle_alpha   90.00
_cell.angle_beta   90.00
_cell.angle_gamma   90.00
#
_symmetry.space_group_name_H-M   'P 1'
#
loop_
_entity.id
_entity.type
_entity.pdbx_description
1 polymer ?
#
loop_
_entity_poly.entity_id
_entity_poly.type
_entity_poly.pdbx_seq_one_letter_code
_entity_poly.pdbx_strand_id
1 'polypeptide(L)'
;MNALTFSPALGWPVGGAFAAVMAVLAVLEVALYVRRRGSSDETVTACIRRTVIALLVGVMALTPSVVTPTTSRAVNATDVVIAVDVTGSMAVADARYGSDEPVSRMDAAKQAVHGLTAMYPDASFAAVRFGASGTLDVPLTPDSIAIGNWADTLAVEATSVSSGSNLDAPLDELLLTLRDIREQHPDDALLLYMITDGEQTSNRTRRTFSTLRRYLDDAFVIGVGSAEGGNIPVVADGVGDSPDGEWVIDPATGQPGVSVMDTGNLEDLADEMSGTALLMDATRTIDSGASEEASHRWRVTETAKERTRLTPLVWPLAMVLVPLLVWELGAWLALSRRLI
;
A
#
# COMPACT_ATOMS: atom_id res chain seq x y z
N MET A 1 9.35 -31.06 0.13
CA MET A 1 8.65 -32.34 0.43
C MET A 1 7.20 -31.99 0.78
N ASN A 2 6.25 -32.52 0.01
CA ASN A 2 4.82 -32.24 0.26
C ASN A 2 4.40 -32.99 1.54
N ALA A 3 4.12 -32.24 2.61
CA ALA A 3 3.67 -32.82 3.87
C ALA A 3 2.16 -33.10 3.78
N LEU A 4 1.76 -34.31 4.15
CA LEU A 4 0.35 -34.70 4.30
C LEU A 4 -0.13 -34.23 5.68
N THR A 5 -1.23 -33.48 5.71
CA THR A 5 -1.87 -33.01 6.94
C THR A 5 -3.38 -33.24 6.90
N PHE A 6 -4.03 -33.20 8.06
CA PHE A 6 -5.47 -33.24 8.15
C PHE A 6 -6.01 -31.84 8.43
N SER A 7 -7.01 -31.43 7.66
CA SER A 7 -7.64 -30.12 7.79
C SER A 7 -9.15 -30.24 7.65
N PRO A 8 -9.86 -30.67 8.72
CA PRO A 8 -11.29 -30.90 8.66
C PRO A 8 -12.06 -29.67 8.21
N ALA A 9 -12.88 -29.79 7.16
CA ALA A 9 -13.62 -28.68 6.56
C ALA A 9 -14.61 -28.01 7.56
N LEU A 10 -15.09 -28.75 8.56
CA LEU A 10 -15.98 -28.24 9.61
C LEU A 10 -15.25 -27.96 10.94
N GLY A 11 -13.92 -27.84 10.88
CA GLY A 11 -13.07 -27.69 12.06
C GLY A 11 -12.85 -29.01 12.85
N TRP A 12 -11.81 -29.03 13.69
CA TRP A 12 -11.41 -30.21 14.46
C TRP A 12 -12.48 -30.75 15.38
N PRO A 13 -13.29 -29.91 16.11
CA PRO A 13 -14.32 -30.46 17.02
C PRO A 13 -15.37 -31.28 16.28
N VAL A 14 -15.88 -30.78 15.16
CA VAL A 14 -16.95 -31.46 14.41
C VAL A 14 -16.38 -32.57 13.52
N GLY A 15 -15.34 -32.33 12.78
CA GLY A 15 -14.72 -33.35 11.90
C GLY A 15 -14.10 -34.48 12.68
N GLY A 16 -13.47 -34.20 13.83
CA GLY A 16 -12.93 -35.22 14.74
C GLY A 16 -14.02 -36.06 15.42
N ALA A 17 -15.07 -35.40 15.89
CA ALA A 17 -16.21 -36.13 16.48
C ALA A 17 -16.88 -37.05 15.45
N PHE A 18 -17.10 -36.58 14.23
CA PHE A 18 -17.69 -37.39 13.17
C PHE A 18 -16.79 -38.60 12.80
N ALA A 19 -15.47 -38.37 12.64
CA ALA A 19 -14.54 -39.46 12.38
C ALA A 19 -14.50 -40.49 13.51
N ALA A 20 -14.59 -40.05 14.77
CA ALA A 20 -14.66 -40.94 15.92
C ALA A 20 -15.94 -41.78 15.89
N VAL A 21 -17.10 -41.19 15.59
CA VAL A 21 -18.37 -41.92 15.43
C VAL A 21 -18.25 -42.98 14.34
N MET A 22 -17.66 -42.63 13.17
CA MET A 22 -17.49 -43.59 12.08
C MET A 22 -16.52 -44.72 12.45
N ALA A 23 -15.49 -44.44 13.23
CA ALA A 23 -14.59 -45.47 13.76
C ALA A 23 -15.29 -46.42 14.74
N VAL A 24 -16.14 -45.88 15.64
CA VAL A 24 -16.96 -46.67 16.55
C VAL A 24 -17.94 -47.56 15.78
N LEU A 25 -18.59 -47.03 14.75
CA LEU A 25 -19.49 -47.82 13.89
C LEU A 25 -18.73 -48.95 13.17
N ALA A 26 -17.54 -48.72 12.68
CA ALA A 26 -16.69 -49.73 12.06
C ALA A 26 -16.35 -50.86 13.06
N VAL A 27 -15.97 -50.49 14.29
CA VAL A 27 -15.69 -51.48 15.36
C VAL A 27 -16.95 -52.24 15.75
N LEU A 28 -18.09 -51.56 15.87
CA LEU A 28 -19.37 -52.16 16.21
C LEU A 28 -19.82 -53.19 15.14
N GLU A 29 -19.65 -52.86 13.86
CA GLU A 29 -19.96 -53.76 12.76
C GLU A 29 -19.16 -55.06 12.85
N VAL A 30 -17.84 -54.97 13.08
CA VAL A 30 -16.98 -56.15 13.26
C VAL A 30 -17.40 -56.96 14.53
N ALA A 31 -17.66 -56.27 15.67
CA ALA A 31 -18.05 -56.90 16.91
C ALA A 31 -19.40 -57.63 16.77
N LEU A 32 -20.38 -57.02 16.11
CA LEU A 32 -21.68 -57.63 15.84
C LEU A 32 -21.56 -58.85 14.91
N TYR A 33 -20.73 -58.73 13.87
CA TYR A 33 -20.46 -59.85 12.96
C TYR A 33 -19.86 -61.04 13.72
N VAL A 34 -18.84 -60.84 14.55
CA VAL A 34 -18.19 -61.88 15.35
C VAL A 34 -19.20 -62.51 16.35
N ARG A 35 -20.02 -61.68 17.01
CA ARG A 35 -20.98 -62.13 18.02
C ARG A 35 -22.14 -62.90 17.41
N ARG A 36 -22.54 -62.60 16.16
CA ARG A 36 -23.67 -63.23 15.45
C ARG A 36 -23.22 -64.33 14.49
N ARG A 37 -21.93 -64.66 14.45
CA ARG A 37 -21.34 -65.63 13.58
C ARG A 37 -21.97 -67.02 13.85
N GLY A 38 -22.76 -67.53 12.90
CA GLY A 38 -23.50 -68.82 13.04
C GLY A 38 -24.99 -68.65 13.28
N SER A 39 -25.52 -67.47 13.55
CA SER A 39 -26.96 -67.23 13.73
C SER A 39 -27.53 -66.20 12.69
N SER A 40 -26.69 -65.65 11.83
CA SER A 40 -27.09 -64.68 10.77
C SER A 40 -26.52 -65.08 9.42
N ASP A 41 -27.28 -64.79 8.35
CA ASP A 41 -26.88 -65.01 6.95
C ASP A 41 -25.87 -63.97 6.45
N GLU A 42 -25.29 -63.19 7.35
CA GLU A 42 -24.35 -62.14 7.02
C GLU A 42 -23.02 -62.66 6.54
N THR A 43 -22.59 -62.28 5.33
CA THR A 43 -21.34 -62.74 4.74
C THR A 43 -20.15 -61.92 5.23
N VAL A 44 -18.96 -62.56 5.32
CA VAL A 44 -17.70 -61.87 5.65
C VAL A 44 -17.45 -60.68 4.73
N THR A 45 -17.79 -60.82 3.45
CA THR A 45 -17.65 -59.78 2.44
C THR A 45 -18.53 -58.55 2.75
N ALA A 46 -19.73 -58.73 3.27
CA ALA A 46 -20.61 -57.62 3.66
C ALA A 46 -20.05 -56.89 4.87
N CYS A 47 -19.58 -57.58 5.90
CA CYS A 47 -18.93 -57.00 7.07
C CYS A 47 -17.68 -56.17 6.67
N ILE A 48 -16.78 -56.75 5.88
CA ILE A 48 -15.56 -56.03 5.40
C ILE A 48 -15.96 -54.77 4.60
N ARG A 49 -16.90 -54.88 3.69
CA ARG A 49 -17.33 -53.74 2.84
C ARG A 49 -17.89 -52.60 3.69
N ARG A 50 -18.80 -52.86 4.65
CA ARG A 50 -19.38 -51.86 5.55
C ARG A 50 -18.34 -51.22 6.47
N THR A 51 -17.43 -52.03 7.00
CA THR A 51 -16.30 -51.51 7.80
C THR A 51 -15.42 -50.59 6.98
N VAL A 52 -15.07 -50.96 5.75
CA VAL A 52 -14.25 -50.11 4.85
C VAL A 52 -15.00 -48.84 4.50
N ILE A 53 -16.31 -48.89 4.21
CA ILE A 53 -17.14 -47.71 3.95
C ILE A 53 -17.08 -46.76 5.16
N ALA A 54 -17.30 -47.26 6.38
CA ALA A 54 -17.27 -46.43 7.59
C ALA A 54 -15.90 -45.78 7.81
N LEU A 55 -14.81 -46.52 7.63
CA LEU A 55 -13.45 -45.98 7.77
C LEU A 55 -13.13 -44.93 6.71
N LEU A 56 -13.51 -45.17 5.43
CA LEU A 56 -13.31 -44.18 4.35
C LEU A 56 -14.05 -42.90 4.61
N VAL A 57 -15.31 -42.94 5.04
CA VAL A 57 -16.12 -41.78 5.38
C VAL A 57 -15.49 -41.03 6.55
N GLY A 58 -15.02 -41.76 7.59
CA GLY A 58 -14.28 -41.14 8.71
C GLY A 58 -13.01 -40.41 8.29
N VAL A 59 -12.19 -41.03 7.43
CA VAL A 59 -10.98 -40.39 6.90
C VAL A 59 -11.32 -39.17 6.01
N MET A 60 -12.36 -39.26 5.19
CA MET A 60 -12.82 -38.14 4.37
C MET A 60 -13.28 -36.94 5.20
N ALA A 61 -13.94 -37.21 6.37
CA ALA A 61 -14.35 -36.15 7.30
C ALA A 61 -13.16 -35.40 7.92
N LEU A 62 -12.01 -36.03 8.04
CA LEU A 62 -10.75 -35.40 8.48
C LEU A 62 -10.07 -34.60 7.36
N THR A 63 -10.55 -34.69 6.13
CA THR A 63 -10.07 -33.96 4.95
C THR A 63 -8.54 -34.02 4.82
N PRO A 64 -7.98 -35.20 4.45
CA PRO A 64 -6.54 -35.29 4.19
C PRO A 64 -6.15 -34.29 3.08
N SER A 65 -5.16 -33.46 3.38
CA SER A 65 -4.75 -32.35 2.50
C SER A 65 -3.23 -32.37 2.30
N VAL A 66 -2.81 -31.98 1.12
CA VAL A 66 -1.39 -31.77 0.81
C VAL A 66 -1.06 -30.28 0.98
N VAL A 67 -0.01 -30.01 1.73
CA VAL A 67 0.56 -28.67 1.88
C VAL A 67 1.43 -28.38 0.67
N THR A 68 1.00 -27.50 -0.20
CA THR A 68 1.81 -26.99 -1.30
C THR A 68 2.24 -25.55 -0.98
N PRO A 69 3.53 -25.26 -0.90
CA PRO A 69 3.98 -23.87 -0.84
C PRO A 69 3.65 -23.22 -2.18
N THR A 70 2.80 -22.23 -2.16
CA THR A 70 2.54 -21.38 -3.32
C THR A 70 3.27 -20.08 -3.07
N THR A 71 4.33 -19.82 -3.82
CA THR A 71 4.93 -18.50 -3.90
C THR A 71 3.95 -17.59 -4.63
N SER A 72 3.19 -16.79 -3.90
CA SER A 72 2.55 -15.63 -4.50
C SER A 72 3.59 -14.51 -4.50
N ARG A 73 3.93 -14.00 -5.67
CA ARG A 73 4.65 -12.75 -5.78
C ARG A 73 3.70 -11.67 -5.25
N ALA A 74 3.94 -11.20 -4.05
CA ALA A 74 3.40 -9.93 -3.60
C ALA A 74 4.32 -8.88 -4.21
N VAL A 75 3.82 -8.15 -5.17
CA VAL A 75 4.46 -6.94 -5.67
C VAL A 75 4.09 -5.88 -4.64
N ASN A 76 5.01 -5.47 -3.78
CA ASN A 76 4.83 -4.28 -2.96
C ASN A 76 4.99 -3.11 -3.91
N ALA A 77 3.89 -2.44 -4.22
CA ALA A 77 3.90 -1.21 -4.99
C ALA A 77 4.46 -0.08 -4.12
N THR A 78 4.84 1.00 -4.77
CA THR A 78 5.26 2.23 -4.09
C THR A 78 4.23 3.30 -4.38
N ASP A 79 3.74 3.93 -3.32
CA ASP A 79 2.83 5.07 -3.39
C ASP A 79 3.61 6.34 -3.00
N VAL A 80 3.62 7.33 -3.87
CA VAL A 80 4.36 8.57 -3.69
C VAL A 80 3.38 9.73 -3.59
N VAL A 81 3.37 10.42 -2.45
CA VAL A 81 2.61 11.65 -2.26
C VAL A 81 3.56 12.83 -2.49
N ILE A 82 3.19 13.73 -3.40
CA ILE A 82 3.95 14.92 -3.73
C ILE A 82 3.16 16.13 -3.23
N ALA A 83 3.77 16.92 -2.34
CA ALA A 83 3.20 18.18 -1.85
C ALA A 83 4.03 19.34 -2.35
N VAL A 84 3.43 20.27 -3.10
CA VAL A 84 4.12 21.42 -3.67
C VAL A 84 3.60 22.72 -3.10
N ASP A 85 4.51 23.53 -2.62
CA ASP A 85 4.26 24.90 -2.19
C ASP A 85 3.92 25.77 -3.39
N VAL A 86 2.82 26.51 -3.31
CA VAL A 86 2.39 27.48 -4.34
C VAL A 86 2.26 28.89 -3.77
N THR A 87 2.86 29.18 -2.63
CA THR A 87 2.87 30.52 -2.04
C THR A 87 3.59 31.54 -2.92
N GLY A 88 3.34 32.82 -2.68
CA GLY A 88 3.93 33.92 -3.46
C GLY A 88 5.46 33.92 -3.53
N SER A 89 6.14 33.39 -2.50
CA SER A 89 7.60 33.25 -2.46
C SER A 89 8.15 32.29 -3.52
N MET A 90 7.35 31.33 -3.98
CA MET A 90 7.72 30.38 -5.03
C MET A 90 7.89 31.03 -6.42
N ALA A 91 7.43 32.29 -6.58
CA ALA A 91 7.67 33.07 -7.80
C ALA A 91 9.08 33.69 -7.86
N VAL A 92 9.84 33.69 -6.77
CA VAL A 92 11.20 34.25 -6.73
C VAL A 92 12.12 33.48 -7.65
N ALA A 93 12.88 34.21 -8.51
CA ALA A 93 13.79 33.63 -9.51
C ALA A 93 15.22 33.54 -8.97
N ASP A 94 15.40 32.79 -7.88
CA ASP A 94 16.70 32.60 -7.22
C ASP A 94 17.09 31.11 -7.09
N ALA A 95 16.24 30.23 -7.54
CA ALA A 95 16.51 28.80 -7.52
C ALA A 95 17.45 28.37 -8.65
N ARG A 96 18.20 27.28 -8.41
CA ARG A 96 19.00 26.56 -9.41
C ARG A 96 18.66 25.09 -9.35
N TYR A 97 18.56 24.45 -10.49
CA TYR A 97 18.21 23.04 -10.57
C TYR A 97 19.01 22.35 -11.68
N GLY A 98 20.10 21.67 -11.31
CA GLY A 98 20.97 20.97 -12.27
C GLY A 98 21.64 21.88 -13.30
N SER A 99 21.62 23.21 -13.09
CA SER A 99 22.18 24.22 -13.96
C SER A 99 22.55 25.48 -13.16
N ASP A 100 23.56 26.24 -13.61
CA ASP A 100 23.91 27.53 -13.02
C ASP A 100 22.91 28.64 -13.40
N GLU A 101 22.05 28.41 -14.38
CA GLU A 101 21.02 29.37 -14.79
C GLU A 101 19.94 29.48 -13.72
N PRO A 102 19.65 30.68 -13.21
CA PRO A 102 18.60 30.85 -12.20
C PRO A 102 17.22 30.69 -12.85
N VAL A 103 16.36 29.96 -12.13
CA VAL A 103 14.95 29.74 -12.48
C VAL A 103 14.06 30.15 -11.32
N SER A 104 12.75 30.26 -11.53
CA SER A 104 11.84 30.45 -10.41
C SER A 104 11.82 29.21 -9.51
N ARG A 105 11.54 29.41 -8.20
CA ARG A 105 11.37 28.27 -7.26
C ARG A 105 10.28 27.33 -7.74
N MET A 106 9.21 27.89 -8.33
CA MET A 106 8.13 27.10 -8.93
C MET A 106 8.61 26.26 -10.11
N ASP A 107 9.45 26.81 -11.00
CA ASP A 107 9.99 26.03 -12.13
C ASP A 107 10.95 24.94 -11.65
N ALA A 108 11.74 25.18 -10.61
CA ALA A 108 12.56 24.17 -9.97
C ALA A 108 11.68 23.06 -9.35
N ALA A 109 10.57 23.42 -8.69
CA ALA A 109 9.61 22.47 -8.15
C ALA A 109 8.96 21.60 -9.25
N LYS A 110 8.54 22.20 -10.37
CA LYS A 110 8.02 21.47 -11.54
C LYS A 110 9.03 20.44 -12.06
N GLN A 111 10.29 20.87 -12.23
CA GLN A 111 11.37 19.97 -12.66
C GLN A 111 11.58 18.82 -11.67
N ALA A 112 11.51 19.09 -10.37
CA ALA A 112 11.60 18.06 -9.34
C ALA A 112 10.45 17.05 -9.43
N VAL A 113 9.21 17.50 -9.68
CA VAL A 113 8.05 16.60 -9.87
C VAL A 113 8.24 15.70 -11.09
N HIS A 114 8.71 16.26 -12.22
CA HIS A 114 9.03 15.46 -13.42
C HIS A 114 10.14 14.43 -13.12
N GLY A 115 11.16 14.83 -12.37
CA GLY A 115 12.23 13.93 -11.92
C GLY A 115 11.67 12.78 -11.07
N LEU A 116 10.77 13.05 -10.13
CA LEU A 116 10.13 12.03 -9.29
C LEU A 116 9.34 11.01 -10.12
N THR A 117 8.56 11.45 -11.11
CA THR A 117 7.81 10.53 -11.98
C THR A 117 8.74 9.64 -12.82
N ALA A 118 9.90 10.14 -13.20
CA ALA A 118 10.92 9.37 -13.91
C ALA A 118 11.66 8.38 -12.98
N MET A 119 11.90 8.77 -11.73
CA MET A 119 12.57 7.91 -10.73
C MET A 119 11.71 6.74 -10.28
N TYR A 120 10.39 6.87 -10.28
CA TYR A 120 9.43 5.86 -9.82
C TYR A 120 8.44 5.46 -10.94
N PRO A 121 8.92 4.82 -12.03
CA PRO A 121 8.08 4.56 -13.21
C PRO A 121 6.90 3.63 -12.96
N ASP A 122 6.98 2.79 -11.91
CA ASP A 122 5.97 1.80 -11.56
C ASP A 122 5.18 2.18 -10.29
N ALA A 123 5.35 3.40 -9.77
CA ALA A 123 4.66 3.88 -8.59
C ALA A 123 3.29 4.47 -8.91
N SER A 124 2.42 4.52 -7.89
CA SER A 124 1.25 5.38 -7.92
C SER A 124 1.58 6.71 -7.24
N PHE A 125 0.98 7.77 -7.74
CA PHE A 125 1.23 9.12 -7.26
C PHE A 125 -0.04 9.81 -6.81
N ALA A 126 0.04 10.58 -5.71
CA ALA A 126 -0.97 11.57 -5.35
C ALA A 126 -0.32 12.95 -5.27
N ALA A 127 -1.06 13.98 -5.67
CA ALA A 127 -0.52 15.33 -5.75
C ALA A 127 -1.35 16.31 -4.92
N VAL A 128 -0.67 16.98 -4.00
CA VAL A 128 -1.20 18.02 -3.11
C VAL A 128 -0.50 19.33 -3.41
N ARG A 129 -1.23 20.40 -3.61
CA ARG A 129 -0.67 21.75 -3.58
C ARG A 129 -1.02 22.42 -2.25
N PHE A 130 -0.20 23.34 -1.82
CA PHE A 130 -0.49 24.14 -0.64
C PHE A 130 0.04 25.57 -0.75
N GLY A 131 -0.74 26.47 -0.22
CA GLY A 131 -0.44 27.89 -0.09
C GLY A 131 -1.20 28.42 1.12
N ALA A 132 -2.30 29.12 0.92
CA ALA A 132 -3.20 29.50 2.02
C ALA A 132 -3.82 28.27 2.71
N SER A 133 -4.02 27.17 1.98
CA SER A 133 -4.52 25.88 2.49
C SER A 133 -3.95 24.73 1.65
N GLY A 134 -3.97 23.51 2.21
CA GLY A 134 -3.67 22.29 1.44
C GLY A 134 -4.86 21.82 0.62
N THR A 135 -4.63 21.31 -0.58
CA THR A 135 -5.65 20.77 -1.48
C THR A 135 -5.09 19.53 -2.20
N LEU A 136 -5.82 18.42 -2.16
CA LEU A 136 -5.53 17.25 -2.98
C LEU A 136 -6.05 17.50 -4.41
N ASP A 137 -5.14 17.78 -5.34
CA ASP A 137 -5.50 18.04 -6.74
C ASP A 137 -5.61 16.75 -7.56
N VAL A 138 -4.73 15.79 -7.31
CA VAL A 138 -4.73 14.49 -8.00
C VAL A 138 -4.78 13.39 -6.94
N PRO A 139 -5.89 12.64 -6.85
CA PRO A 139 -5.97 11.44 -6.02
C PRO A 139 -4.97 10.38 -6.49
N LEU A 140 -4.66 9.40 -5.63
CA LEU A 140 -3.69 8.35 -5.94
C LEU A 140 -4.00 7.68 -7.28
N THR A 141 -3.04 7.75 -8.22
CA THR A 141 -3.15 7.23 -9.58
C THR A 141 -1.81 6.66 -10.06
N PRO A 142 -1.81 5.54 -10.82
CA PRO A 142 -0.60 5.04 -11.48
C PRO A 142 -0.23 5.84 -12.75
N ASP A 143 -1.01 6.85 -13.11
CA ASP A 143 -0.79 7.67 -14.31
C ASP A 143 0.23 8.79 -14.04
N SER A 144 1.50 8.49 -14.27
CA SER A 144 2.60 9.46 -14.14
C SER A 144 2.47 10.65 -15.10
N ILE A 145 1.80 10.47 -16.26
CA ILE A 145 1.57 11.55 -17.22
C ILE A 145 0.59 12.58 -16.64
N ALA A 146 -0.44 12.11 -15.92
CA ALA A 146 -1.37 13.01 -15.24
C ALA A 146 -0.66 13.88 -14.20
N ILE A 147 0.32 13.32 -13.47
CA ILE A 147 1.16 14.08 -12.52
C ILE A 147 2.06 15.09 -13.21
N GLY A 148 2.70 14.71 -14.32
CA GLY A 148 3.50 15.65 -15.12
C GLY A 148 2.65 16.81 -15.63
N ASN A 149 1.47 16.52 -16.19
CA ASN A 149 0.55 17.57 -16.65
C ASN A 149 0.06 18.46 -15.49
N TRP A 150 -0.22 17.87 -14.32
CA TRP A 150 -0.55 18.66 -13.13
C TRP A 150 0.60 19.61 -12.76
N ALA A 151 1.84 19.12 -12.73
CA ALA A 151 3.01 19.93 -12.42
C ALA A 151 3.15 21.11 -13.40
N ASP A 152 2.95 20.87 -14.70
CA ASP A 152 3.03 21.92 -15.73
C ASP A 152 1.97 23.02 -15.54
N THR A 153 0.81 22.65 -14.98
CA THR A 153 -0.30 23.61 -14.71
C THR A 153 -0.17 24.33 -13.37
N LEU A 154 0.78 23.93 -12.50
CA LEU A 154 0.99 24.63 -11.23
C LEU A 154 1.31 26.09 -11.48
N ALA A 155 0.65 26.95 -10.74
CA ALA A 155 0.88 28.38 -10.70
C ALA A 155 0.95 28.86 -9.26
N VAL A 156 1.74 29.88 -9.04
CA VAL A 156 1.83 30.53 -7.72
C VAL A 156 0.50 31.22 -7.40
N GLU A 157 0.06 31.11 -6.14
CA GLU A 157 -1.13 31.85 -5.68
C GLU A 157 -0.93 33.36 -5.82
N ALA A 158 -2.02 34.08 -6.10
CA ALA A 158 -1.99 35.53 -6.14
C ALA A 158 -1.44 36.08 -4.80
N THR A 159 -0.47 36.98 -4.89
CA THR A 159 0.20 37.55 -3.70
C THR A 159 -0.71 38.31 -2.75
N SER A 160 -1.94 38.60 -3.20
CA SER A 160 -3.00 39.20 -2.38
C SER A 160 -3.79 38.17 -1.53
N VAL A 161 -3.68 36.88 -1.80
CA VAL A 161 -4.48 35.83 -1.15
C VAL A 161 -3.87 35.41 0.19
N SER A 162 -2.56 35.30 0.27
CA SER A 162 -1.88 34.93 1.51
C SER A 162 -1.20 36.16 2.16
N SER A 163 -1.48 36.38 3.44
CA SER A 163 -0.75 37.37 4.26
C SER A 163 0.48 36.75 4.92
N GLY A 164 1.25 35.97 4.17
CA GLY A 164 2.46 35.25 4.63
C GLY A 164 2.37 33.74 4.41
N SER A 165 3.55 33.13 4.31
CA SER A 165 3.71 31.66 4.16
C SER A 165 3.42 30.96 5.47
N ASN A 166 2.66 29.87 5.43
CA ASN A 166 2.35 29.00 6.55
C ASN A 166 2.68 27.55 6.20
N LEU A 167 3.81 27.07 6.71
CA LEU A 167 4.32 25.72 6.38
C LEU A 167 3.39 24.58 6.83
N ASP A 168 2.52 24.80 7.82
CA ASP A 168 1.58 23.77 8.26
C ASP A 168 0.23 23.77 7.51
N ALA A 169 0.10 24.61 6.50
CA ALA A 169 -1.11 24.66 5.67
C ALA A 169 -1.52 23.31 5.06
N PRO A 170 -0.59 22.46 4.57
CA PRO A 170 -0.94 21.17 3.99
C PRO A 170 -1.22 20.06 5.02
N LEU A 171 -0.96 20.29 6.31
CA LEU A 171 -0.92 19.21 7.32
C LEU A 171 -2.22 18.40 7.42
N ASP A 172 -3.36 19.06 7.42
CA ASP A 172 -4.66 18.40 7.56
C ASP A 172 -4.99 17.55 6.32
N GLU A 173 -4.70 18.09 5.12
CA GLU A 173 -4.91 17.38 3.86
C GLU A 173 -3.95 16.21 3.72
N LEU A 174 -2.66 16.40 4.05
CA LEU A 174 -1.68 15.31 4.06
C LEU A 174 -2.06 14.21 5.04
N LEU A 175 -2.56 14.56 6.23
CA LEU A 175 -2.99 13.59 7.22
C LEU A 175 -4.14 12.72 6.71
N LEU A 176 -5.12 13.33 6.04
CA LEU A 176 -6.25 12.61 5.43
C LEU A 176 -5.78 11.72 4.29
N THR A 177 -5.02 12.29 3.35
CA THR A 177 -4.53 11.59 2.16
C THR A 177 -3.64 10.40 2.53
N LEU A 178 -2.64 10.59 3.41
CA LEU A 178 -1.73 9.52 3.82
C LEU A 178 -2.44 8.41 4.59
N ARG A 179 -3.41 8.77 5.46
CA ARG A 179 -4.22 7.79 6.17
C ARG A 179 -5.06 6.95 5.19
N ASP A 180 -5.74 7.59 4.27
CA ASP A 180 -6.64 6.92 3.33
C ASP A 180 -5.84 5.99 2.38
N ILE A 181 -4.66 6.42 1.91
CA ILE A 181 -3.74 5.58 1.13
C ILE A 181 -3.29 4.37 1.96
N ARG A 182 -2.83 4.58 3.19
CA ARG A 182 -2.35 3.49 4.07
C ARG A 182 -3.46 2.49 4.41
N GLU A 183 -4.71 2.94 4.55
CA GLU A 183 -5.86 2.06 4.79
C GLU A 183 -6.20 1.21 3.54
N GLN A 184 -6.05 1.76 2.35
CA GLN A 184 -6.32 1.06 1.09
C GLN A 184 -5.15 0.16 0.64
N HIS A 185 -3.92 0.59 0.89
CA HIS A 185 -2.66 -0.04 0.48
C HIS A 185 -1.75 -0.30 1.70
N PRO A 186 -2.12 -1.21 2.61
CA PRO A 186 -1.41 -1.38 3.88
C PRO A 186 0.01 -1.98 3.73
N ASP A 187 0.24 -2.71 2.64
CA ASP A 187 1.51 -3.41 2.38
C ASP A 187 2.45 -2.63 1.44
N ASP A 188 1.99 -1.52 0.84
CA ASP A 188 2.77 -0.72 -0.10
C ASP A 188 3.69 0.26 0.64
N ALA A 189 4.83 0.59 0.03
CA ALA A 189 5.71 1.62 0.56
C ALA A 189 5.10 3.00 0.29
N LEU A 190 4.87 3.81 1.33
CA LEU A 190 4.28 5.13 1.22
C LEU A 190 5.33 6.21 1.52
N LEU A 191 5.66 7.00 0.49
CA LEU A 191 6.66 8.04 0.52
C LEU A 191 6.02 9.43 0.40
N LEU A 192 6.58 10.41 1.11
CA LEU A 192 6.18 11.81 0.98
C LEU A 192 7.36 12.65 0.47
N TYR A 193 7.12 13.42 -0.59
CA TYR A 193 7.99 14.45 -1.08
C TYR A 193 7.32 15.81 -0.93
N MET A 194 7.84 16.65 -0.05
CA MET A 194 7.34 18.01 0.18
C MET A 194 8.32 19.01 -0.40
N ILE A 195 7.89 19.80 -1.38
CA ILE A 195 8.72 20.77 -2.12
C ILE A 195 8.31 22.16 -1.69
N THR A 196 9.22 22.90 -1.07
CA THR A 196 8.97 24.25 -0.51
C THR A 196 10.29 25.01 -0.34
N ASP A 197 10.24 26.32 -0.13
CA ASP A 197 11.38 27.13 0.27
C ASP A 197 11.59 27.18 1.81
N GLY A 198 10.68 26.58 2.58
CA GLY A 198 10.77 26.54 4.03
C GLY A 198 10.42 27.82 4.74
N GLU A 199 9.94 28.85 4.03
CA GLU A 199 9.67 30.16 4.64
C GLU A 199 8.40 30.12 5.50
N GLN A 200 8.51 30.58 6.77
CA GLN A 200 7.40 30.72 7.71
C GLN A 200 7.27 32.18 8.13
N THR A 201 6.43 32.95 7.44
CA THR A 201 6.24 34.39 7.74
C THR A 201 4.96 34.65 8.53
N SER A 202 4.10 33.64 8.68
CA SER A 202 2.91 33.70 9.50
C SER A 202 3.25 33.83 10.99
N ASN A 203 2.58 34.73 11.71
CA ASN A 203 2.73 34.92 13.15
C ASN A 203 2.10 33.77 13.98
N ARG A 204 1.57 32.72 13.36
CA ARG A 204 0.99 31.58 14.06
C ARG A 204 2.08 30.58 14.44
N THR A 205 1.91 29.96 15.61
CA THR A 205 2.77 28.83 15.97
C THR A 205 2.52 27.68 15.00
N ARG A 206 3.57 27.26 14.31
CA ARG A 206 3.51 26.13 13.36
C ARG A 206 3.16 24.84 14.11
N ARG A 207 2.27 24.05 13.57
CA ARG A 207 1.95 22.70 14.03
C ARG A 207 3.05 21.72 13.60
N THR A 208 3.23 20.65 14.36
CA THR A 208 4.24 19.63 14.06
C THR A 208 3.73 18.60 13.04
N PHE A 209 4.62 18.17 12.16
CA PHE A 209 4.41 17.11 11.17
C PHE A 209 4.66 15.70 11.73
N SER A 210 5.04 15.57 12.99
CA SER A 210 5.37 14.29 13.63
C SER A 210 4.22 13.26 13.57
N THR A 211 2.97 13.71 13.45
CA THR A 211 1.80 12.84 13.32
C THR A 211 1.76 12.08 12.00
N LEU A 212 2.43 12.57 10.94
CA LEU A 212 2.49 11.91 9.63
C LEU A 212 3.42 10.69 9.64
N ARG A 213 4.43 10.69 10.51
CA ARG A 213 5.46 9.65 10.63
C ARG A 213 4.88 8.22 10.68
N ARG A 214 3.75 8.03 11.34
CA ARG A 214 3.13 6.71 11.50
C ARG A 214 2.56 6.11 10.21
N TYR A 215 2.39 6.91 9.17
CA TYR A 215 1.86 6.46 7.88
C TYR A 215 2.97 6.27 6.85
N LEU A 216 4.12 6.94 7.03
CA LEU A 216 5.21 7.03 6.07
C LEU A 216 6.26 5.94 6.30
N ASP A 217 6.79 5.40 5.21
CA ASP A 217 7.99 4.56 5.22
C ASP A 217 9.24 5.41 5.02
N ASP A 218 9.12 6.55 4.27
CA ASP A 218 10.17 7.55 4.14
C ASP A 218 9.58 8.92 3.82
N ALA A 219 10.32 10.00 4.09
CA ALA A 219 9.90 11.37 3.82
C ALA A 219 11.08 12.23 3.35
N PHE A 220 10.82 13.09 2.38
CA PHE A 220 11.81 14.02 1.83
C PHE A 220 11.24 15.43 1.80
N VAL A 221 12.00 16.37 2.35
CA VAL A 221 11.69 17.80 2.25
C VAL A 221 12.68 18.42 1.27
N ILE A 222 12.16 18.86 0.14
CA ILE A 222 12.93 19.38 -0.98
C ILE A 222 12.96 20.89 -0.90
N GLY A 223 14.11 21.43 -0.57
CA GLY A 223 14.34 22.86 -0.52
C GLY A 223 14.65 23.44 -1.90
N VAL A 224 13.86 24.41 -2.33
CA VAL A 224 14.05 25.15 -3.58
C VAL A 224 14.22 26.63 -3.29
N GLY A 225 15.27 27.25 -3.85
CA GLY A 225 15.62 28.65 -3.62
C GLY A 225 17.09 28.84 -3.28
N SER A 226 17.46 30.01 -2.80
CA SER A 226 18.82 30.35 -2.40
C SER A 226 18.87 30.95 -1.00
N ALA A 227 20.05 30.90 -0.36
CA ALA A 227 20.32 31.56 0.91
C ALA A 227 20.46 33.09 0.74
N GLU A 228 20.73 33.56 -0.47
CA GLU A 228 20.77 34.99 -0.79
C GLU A 228 19.39 35.60 -0.91
N GLY A 229 18.40 34.74 -1.33
CA GLY A 229 17.03 35.13 -1.52
C GLY A 229 16.82 36.07 -2.74
N GLY A 230 15.57 36.53 -2.88
CA GLY A 230 15.19 37.45 -3.94
C GLY A 230 13.91 38.22 -3.62
N ASN A 231 13.67 39.27 -4.42
CA ASN A 231 12.45 40.04 -4.28
C ASN A 231 11.23 39.21 -4.73
N ILE A 232 10.14 39.31 -4.01
CA ILE A 232 8.89 38.63 -4.31
C ILE A 232 8.15 39.41 -5.41
N PRO A 233 7.95 38.84 -6.61
CA PRO A 233 7.18 39.54 -7.66
C PRO A 233 5.69 39.57 -7.30
N VAL A 234 5.00 40.63 -7.73
CA VAL A 234 3.51 40.69 -7.60
C VAL A 234 2.91 39.75 -8.62
N VAL A 235 2.21 38.72 -8.13
CA VAL A 235 1.45 37.80 -8.96
C VAL A 235 -0.04 38.14 -8.84
N ALA A 236 -0.66 38.48 -9.95
CA ALA A 236 -2.11 38.72 -10.04
C ALA A 236 -2.77 37.52 -10.69
N ASP A 237 -3.81 36.98 -10.03
CA ASP A 237 -4.71 35.94 -10.55
C ASP A 237 -4.08 34.66 -11.13
N GLY A 238 -2.93 34.22 -10.59
CA GLY A 238 -2.38 32.85 -10.81
C GLY A 238 -1.97 32.50 -12.25
N VAL A 239 -2.03 33.41 -13.18
CA VAL A 239 -1.65 33.17 -14.58
C VAL A 239 -0.60 34.18 -15.02
N GLY A 240 0.63 33.71 -15.14
CA GLY A 240 1.67 34.39 -15.91
C GLY A 240 2.55 35.35 -15.14
N ASP A 241 3.60 35.69 -15.83
CA ASP A 241 4.62 36.59 -15.39
C ASP A 241 4.06 37.89 -14.83
N SER A 242 4.65 38.32 -13.74
CA SER A 242 4.43 39.66 -13.19
C SER A 242 4.58 40.71 -14.29
N PRO A 243 3.68 41.69 -14.41
CA PRO A 243 3.96 42.84 -15.24
C PRO A 243 5.29 43.41 -14.82
N ASP A 244 6.14 43.73 -15.80
CA ASP A 244 7.54 44.11 -15.66
C ASP A 244 7.87 44.90 -14.36
N GLY A 245 8.44 44.18 -13.35
CA GLY A 245 9.18 44.81 -12.27
C GLY A 245 8.35 45.30 -11.07
N GLU A 246 7.10 44.89 -10.91
CA GLU A 246 6.35 45.16 -9.64
C GLU A 246 6.69 44.13 -8.58
N TRP A 247 7.15 44.62 -7.40
CA TRP A 247 7.50 43.80 -6.26
C TRP A 247 6.44 43.96 -5.16
N VAL A 248 6.20 42.87 -4.44
CA VAL A 248 5.40 42.92 -3.19
C VAL A 248 6.13 43.86 -2.24
N ILE A 249 5.43 44.87 -1.71
CA ILE A 249 5.99 45.81 -0.76
C ILE A 249 5.77 45.30 0.66
N ASP A 250 6.81 45.17 1.44
CA ASP A 250 6.73 44.87 2.86
C ASP A 250 6.10 46.08 3.59
N PRO A 251 4.94 45.89 4.23
CA PRO A 251 4.25 47.00 4.90
C PRO A 251 5.01 47.57 6.11
N ALA A 252 5.96 46.83 6.68
CA ALA A 252 6.74 47.28 7.83
C ALA A 252 7.91 48.20 7.43
N THR A 253 8.51 47.95 6.27
CA THR A 253 9.70 48.66 5.80
C THR A 253 9.42 49.60 4.64
N GLY A 254 8.33 49.41 3.89
CA GLY A 254 8.04 50.11 2.66
C GLY A 254 9.00 49.80 1.50
N GLN A 255 9.80 48.77 1.63
CA GLN A 255 10.75 48.29 0.63
C GLN A 255 10.18 47.00 -0.04
N PRO A 256 10.73 46.59 -1.21
CA PRO A 256 10.42 45.29 -1.78
C PRO A 256 10.63 44.17 -0.76
N GLY A 257 9.63 43.31 -0.60
CA GLY A 257 9.71 42.14 0.24
C GLY A 257 10.74 41.14 -0.34
N VAL A 258 11.62 40.66 0.51
CA VAL A 258 12.64 39.67 0.17
C VAL A 258 12.24 38.34 0.80
N SER A 259 12.23 37.27 0.00
CA SER A 259 12.08 35.91 0.48
C SER A 259 13.41 35.18 0.40
N VAL A 260 13.73 34.40 1.43
CA VAL A 260 14.97 33.63 1.56
C VAL A 260 14.61 32.19 1.88
N MET A 261 15.25 31.22 1.23
CA MET A 261 15.05 29.83 1.59
C MET A 261 15.52 29.57 3.03
N ASP A 262 14.62 29.04 3.85
CA ASP A 262 14.91 28.73 5.26
C ASP A 262 15.31 27.27 5.44
N THR A 263 16.63 27.02 5.39
CA THR A 263 17.18 25.66 5.54
C THR A 263 16.91 25.06 6.91
N GLY A 264 16.84 25.88 7.98
CA GLY A 264 16.54 25.41 9.32
C GLY A 264 15.14 24.84 9.43
N ASN A 265 14.14 25.54 8.87
CA ASN A 265 12.77 25.02 8.82
C ASN A 265 12.65 23.76 7.97
N LEU A 266 13.40 23.64 6.87
CA LEU A 266 13.40 22.44 6.03
C LEU A 266 13.97 21.23 6.76
N GLU A 267 15.06 21.41 7.51
CA GLU A 267 15.66 20.36 8.33
C GLU A 267 14.72 19.96 9.47
N ASP A 268 14.12 20.92 10.17
CA ASP A 268 13.15 20.67 11.25
C ASP A 268 11.92 19.88 10.73
N LEU A 269 11.38 20.23 9.55
CA LEU A 269 10.28 19.50 8.93
C LEU A 269 10.66 18.06 8.61
N ALA A 270 11.85 17.85 8.05
CA ALA A 270 12.35 16.51 7.75
C ALA A 270 12.53 15.70 9.03
N ASP A 271 13.13 16.26 10.07
CA ASP A 271 13.33 15.60 11.36
C ASP A 271 12.00 15.23 12.04
N GLU A 272 11.01 16.12 11.99
CA GLU A 272 9.66 15.83 12.51
C GLU A 272 9.03 14.61 11.84
N MET A 273 9.28 14.39 10.57
CA MET A 273 8.77 13.24 9.80
C MET A 273 9.70 12.02 9.83
N SER A 274 10.88 12.11 10.48
CA SER A 274 11.99 11.13 10.39
C SER A 274 12.48 10.92 8.94
N GLY A 275 12.45 11.97 8.16
CA GLY A 275 12.87 12.01 6.77
C GLY A 275 14.21 12.72 6.57
N THR A 276 14.45 13.15 5.34
CA THR A 276 15.69 13.81 4.91
C THR A 276 15.38 15.13 4.20
N ALA A 277 16.06 16.21 4.59
CA ALA A 277 16.04 17.47 3.84
C ALA A 277 17.05 17.41 2.68
N LEU A 278 16.60 17.78 1.50
CA LEU A 278 17.41 17.85 0.27
C LEU A 278 17.34 19.24 -0.32
N LEU A 279 18.46 19.93 -0.32
CA LEU A 279 18.55 21.29 -0.89
C LEU A 279 18.97 21.19 -2.34
N MET A 280 18.13 21.67 -3.23
CA MET A 280 18.42 21.69 -4.66
C MET A 280 19.35 22.85 -5.02
N ASP A 281 20.29 22.59 -5.92
CA ASP A 281 21.21 23.59 -6.43
C ASP A 281 21.65 23.28 -7.88
N ALA A 282 22.65 24.01 -8.38
CA ALA A 282 23.16 23.80 -9.74
C ALA A 282 23.71 22.39 -10.01
N THR A 283 24.06 21.64 -8.97
CA THR A 283 24.68 20.31 -9.06
C THR A 283 23.82 19.21 -8.45
N ARG A 284 22.88 19.55 -7.58
CA ARG A 284 22.00 18.62 -6.88
C ARG A 284 20.56 18.77 -7.35
N THR A 285 20.05 17.70 -7.91
CA THR A 285 18.69 17.53 -8.41
C THR A 285 17.99 16.42 -7.63
N ILE A 286 16.70 16.24 -7.84
CA ILE A 286 15.91 15.23 -7.14
C ILE A 286 16.39 13.80 -7.39
N ASP A 287 17.00 13.53 -8.51
CA ASP A 287 17.56 12.25 -8.95
C ASP A 287 19.00 12.01 -8.45
N SER A 288 19.41 12.68 -7.37
CA SER A 288 20.75 12.57 -6.79
C SER A 288 20.70 12.30 -5.28
N GLY A 289 21.71 11.62 -4.76
CA GLY A 289 21.93 11.39 -3.33
C GLY A 289 20.84 10.54 -2.66
N ALA A 290 20.32 10.99 -1.52
CA ALA A 290 19.40 10.20 -0.69
C ALA A 290 18.06 9.89 -1.40
N SER A 291 17.59 10.76 -2.28
CA SER A 291 16.37 10.52 -3.06
C SER A 291 16.57 9.41 -4.09
N GLU A 292 17.73 9.42 -4.79
CA GLU A 292 18.11 8.33 -5.70
C GLU A 292 18.23 7.00 -4.96
N GLU A 293 18.94 6.97 -3.82
CA GLU A 293 19.07 5.77 -2.99
C GLU A 293 17.71 5.24 -2.53
N ALA A 294 16.79 6.13 -2.14
CA ALA A 294 15.44 5.76 -1.77
C ALA A 294 14.68 5.16 -2.95
N SER A 295 14.80 5.74 -4.16
CA SER A 295 14.14 5.20 -5.34
C SER A 295 14.60 3.77 -5.65
N HIS A 296 15.86 3.45 -5.46
CA HIS A 296 16.38 2.10 -5.60
C HIS A 296 15.90 1.15 -4.50
N ARG A 297 15.75 1.65 -3.27
CA ARG A 297 15.26 0.87 -2.12
C ARG A 297 13.79 0.51 -2.26
N TRP A 298 12.98 1.47 -2.67
CA TRP A 298 11.52 1.36 -2.70
C TRP A 298 10.95 0.98 -4.07
N ARG A 299 11.79 0.84 -5.10
CA ARG A 299 11.36 0.19 -6.34
C ARG A 299 10.89 -1.21 -6.02
N VAL A 300 9.84 -1.61 -6.70
CA VAL A 300 9.16 -2.91 -6.61
C VAL A 300 10.02 -3.99 -5.98
N THR A 301 9.83 -4.22 -4.68
CA THR A 301 10.44 -5.35 -3.99
C THR A 301 9.53 -6.54 -4.20
N GLU A 302 9.91 -7.47 -5.09
CA GLU A 302 9.25 -8.77 -5.19
C GLU A 302 9.46 -9.52 -3.87
N THR A 303 8.58 -9.32 -2.92
CA THR A 303 8.58 -10.13 -1.71
C THR A 303 7.89 -11.44 -2.04
N ALA A 304 8.66 -12.51 -2.09
CA ALA A 304 8.12 -13.87 -2.19
C ALA A 304 7.37 -14.19 -0.89
N LYS A 305 6.08 -13.90 -0.81
CA LYS A 305 5.24 -14.31 0.31
C LYS A 305 4.89 -15.78 0.11
N GLU A 306 5.55 -16.66 0.85
CA GLU A 306 5.18 -18.08 0.88
C GLU A 306 3.80 -18.21 1.54
N ARG A 307 2.78 -18.46 0.72
CA ARG A 307 1.47 -18.88 1.21
C ARG A 307 1.39 -20.40 1.12
N THR A 308 1.13 -21.05 2.23
CA THR A 308 0.79 -22.47 2.26
C THR A 308 -0.64 -22.68 1.80
N ARG A 309 -0.82 -23.31 0.64
CA ARG A 309 -2.13 -23.74 0.15
C ARG A 309 -2.39 -25.18 0.55
N LEU A 310 -3.48 -25.42 1.28
CA LEU A 310 -3.97 -26.74 1.59
C LEU A 310 -4.85 -27.24 0.43
N THR A 311 -4.41 -28.27 -0.28
CA THR A 311 -5.20 -28.91 -1.35
C THR A 311 -5.81 -30.20 -0.81
N PRO A 312 -7.16 -30.30 -0.64
CA PRO A 312 -7.79 -31.48 -0.10
C PRO A 312 -7.73 -32.65 -1.08
N LEU A 313 -7.34 -33.83 -0.58
CA LEU A 313 -7.27 -35.09 -1.31
C LEU A 313 -8.51 -35.97 -1.04
N VAL A 314 -9.69 -35.39 -1.01
CA VAL A 314 -10.93 -36.12 -0.72
C VAL A 314 -11.44 -36.89 -1.96
N TRP A 315 -11.19 -36.36 -3.16
CA TRP A 315 -11.69 -36.92 -4.41
C TRP A 315 -11.19 -38.34 -4.74
N PRO A 316 -9.91 -38.75 -4.49
CA PRO A 316 -9.49 -40.12 -4.71
C PRO A 316 -10.18 -41.12 -3.79
N LEU A 317 -10.44 -40.71 -2.51
CA LEU A 317 -11.19 -41.54 -1.57
C LEU A 317 -12.66 -41.68 -2.00
N ALA A 318 -13.25 -40.61 -2.55
CA ALA A 318 -14.60 -40.66 -3.09
C ALA A 318 -14.74 -41.64 -4.25
N MET A 319 -13.73 -41.73 -5.15
CA MET A 319 -13.71 -42.69 -6.26
C MET A 319 -13.72 -44.16 -5.78
N VAL A 320 -13.16 -44.45 -4.61
CA VAL A 320 -13.22 -45.78 -4.01
C VAL A 320 -14.53 -45.99 -3.28
N LEU A 321 -15.04 -44.98 -2.59
CA LEU A 321 -16.25 -45.04 -1.78
C LEU A 321 -17.49 -45.27 -2.63
N VAL A 322 -17.64 -44.57 -3.77
CA VAL A 322 -18.83 -44.65 -4.63
C VAL A 322 -19.12 -46.07 -5.12
N PRO A 323 -18.17 -46.84 -5.70
CA PRO A 323 -18.41 -48.22 -6.09
C PRO A 323 -18.80 -49.14 -4.91
N LEU A 324 -18.21 -48.92 -3.72
CA LEU A 324 -18.56 -49.71 -2.52
C LEU A 324 -19.99 -49.43 -2.08
N LEU A 325 -20.44 -48.19 -2.13
CA LEU A 325 -21.83 -47.82 -1.83
C LEU A 325 -22.81 -48.41 -2.85
N VAL A 326 -22.48 -48.35 -4.13
CA VAL A 326 -23.31 -48.96 -5.22
C VAL A 326 -23.42 -50.47 -5.00
N TRP A 327 -22.31 -51.13 -4.65
CA TRP A 327 -22.32 -52.57 -4.33
C TRP A 327 -23.18 -52.88 -3.10
N GLU A 328 -23.06 -52.07 -2.00
CA GLU A 328 -23.89 -52.25 -0.79
C GLU A 328 -25.37 -52.08 -1.13
N LEU A 329 -25.72 -51.04 -1.90
CA LEU A 329 -27.09 -50.80 -2.35
C LEU A 329 -27.63 -51.96 -3.16
N GLY A 330 -26.85 -52.49 -4.12
CA GLY A 330 -27.19 -53.65 -4.93
C GLY A 330 -27.41 -54.91 -4.11
N ALA A 331 -26.54 -55.16 -3.12
CA ALA A 331 -26.68 -56.30 -2.21
C ALA A 331 -27.94 -56.16 -1.36
N TRP A 332 -28.22 -54.95 -0.84
CA TRP A 332 -29.43 -54.68 -0.08
C TRP A 332 -30.72 -54.87 -0.90
N LEU A 333 -30.77 -54.39 -2.13
CA LEU A 333 -31.89 -54.59 -3.04
C LEU A 333 -32.12 -56.08 -3.38
N ALA A 334 -31.03 -56.85 -3.58
CA ALA A 334 -31.11 -58.29 -3.83
C ALA A 334 -31.67 -59.10 -2.62
N LEU A 335 -31.29 -58.70 -1.39
CA LEU A 335 -31.84 -59.32 -0.19
C LEU A 335 -33.29 -58.93 0.03
N SER A 336 -33.65 -57.64 -0.14
CA SER A 336 -35.04 -57.20 0.08
C SER A 336 -36.04 -57.84 -0.89
N ARG A 337 -35.63 -58.15 -2.13
CA ARG A 337 -36.44 -58.87 -3.11
C ARG A 337 -36.66 -60.35 -2.77
N ARG A 338 -35.89 -60.95 -1.83
CA ARG A 338 -36.08 -62.33 -1.40
C ARG A 338 -37.05 -62.43 -0.21
N LEU A 339 -37.40 -61.27 0.40
CA LEU A 339 -38.31 -61.23 1.57
C LEU A 339 -39.73 -60.81 1.16
N ILE A 340 -39.98 -60.48 -0.09
CA ILE A 340 -41.29 -60.29 -0.73
C ILE A 340 -41.58 -61.46 -1.65
#